data_8fe9ece9d6c9f82f08ed76bcbb924b03
#
_entry.id   8fe9ece9d6c9f82f08ed76bcbb924b03
#
_cell.length_a   1.000
_cell.length_b   1.000
_cell.length_c   1.000
_cell.angle_alpha   90.00
_cell.angle_beta   90.00
_cell.angle_gamma   90.00
#
_symmetry.space_group_name_H-M   'P 1'
#
loop_
_entity.id
_entity.type
_entity.pdbx_description
1 polymer ?
#
loop_
_entity_poly.entity_id
_entity_poly.type
_entity_poly.pdbx_seq_one_letter_code
_entity_poly.pdbx_strand_id
1 'polypeptide(L)'
;MKQCVDKAKKEGIRIGVHTLTNFITTNDPYITPVPNKHLMTFCRTKITKPVSETDTEIFIEDPDGYDYRNANQTVMLGDELIKFRGISKEAPYKLLNCKRGAYKTNVSSHKAGDQIARLVDHPYKVFFPDFILQKEMINNLSEIFNKTGIGQMDFDGHEGGWGTGEGDFGMDYFSDQFIKEVDHEVRNGSSRSNHFYWHVNSYINWGEPWYGGFTKSQGDFRYKNQALLKRNYIPNMLGWFLLKPTTTLQEFEFMLARSAGYDAGYALVSSVKDFKKNPEFDEIAEAIRTWEEARLKKIFNEKQIKALKNVNNDFSLSKKDENTYELQYYKKEEFELENIIVQPGQPNDISVDVNSDKEQKLYFVIGAVGDEGSIEEVNIEFNSIDNITIEQELKSNWSVIYRGDNKLLVYDNRGRLKKSIELDVDNLTLGEGLNTLRISASFSDDADIILEGYVRVKDKVETIKVK
;
A
#
# COMPACT_ATOMS: atom_id res chain seq x y z
N MET A 1 -14.51 -19.43 -10.23
CA MET A 1 -14.48 -18.00 -10.62
C MET A 1 -15.83 -17.56 -11.20
N LYS A 2 -16.32 -18.12 -12.32
CA LYS A 2 -17.57 -17.69 -12.96
C LYS A 2 -18.77 -17.55 -11.99
N GLN A 3 -19.02 -18.54 -11.12
CA GLN A 3 -20.10 -18.46 -10.13
C GLN A 3 -19.99 -17.26 -9.18
N CYS A 4 -18.74 -16.88 -8.79
CA CYS A 4 -18.53 -15.69 -7.97
C CYS A 4 -18.84 -14.41 -8.75
N VAL A 5 -18.42 -14.34 -10.02
CA VAL A 5 -18.71 -13.21 -10.92
C VAL A 5 -20.22 -13.07 -11.13
N ASP A 6 -20.91 -14.17 -11.43
CA ASP A 6 -22.37 -14.18 -11.66
C ASP A 6 -23.15 -13.75 -10.40
N LYS A 7 -22.68 -14.15 -9.21
CA LYS A 7 -23.28 -13.75 -7.94
C LYS A 7 -23.08 -12.26 -7.66
N ALA A 8 -21.84 -11.77 -7.80
CA ALA A 8 -21.51 -10.38 -7.58
C ALA A 8 -22.27 -9.45 -8.55
N LYS A 9 -22.40 -9.85 -9.82
CA LYS A 9 -23.14 -9.09 -10.83
C LYS A 9 -24.61 -8.90 -10.47
N LYS A 10 -25.25 -9.87 -9.80
CA LYS A 10 -26.64 -9.73 -9.32
C LYS A 10 -26.78 -8.65 -8.25
N GLU A 11 -25.72 -8.40 -7.49
CA GLU A 11 -25.65 -7.37 -6.46
C GLU A 11 -25.09 -6.03 -7.01
N GLY A 12 -24.93 -5.89 -8.32
CA GLY A 12 -24.35 -4.69 -8.94
C GLY A 12 -22.84 -4.54 -8.72
N ILE A 13 -22.17 -5.60 -8.25
CA ILE A 13 -20.73 -5.58 -7.95
C ILE A 13 -19.95 -6.18 -9.13
N ARG A 14 -18.90 -5.48 -9.55
CA ARG A 14 -17.95 -5.97 -10.55
C ARG A 14 -16.79 -6.69 -9.87
N ILE A 15 -16.50 -7.90 -10.30
CA ILE A 15 -15.32 -8.65 -9.87
C ILE A 15 -14.16 -8.31 -10.80
N GLY A 16 -13.00 -8.03 -10.21
CA GLY A 16 -11.74 -7.83 -10.89
C GLY A 16 -10.65 -8.78 -10.41
N VAL A 17 -9.54 -8.77 -11.13
CA VAL A 17 -8.31 -9.45 -10.75
C VAL A 17 -7.13 -8.50 -10.88
N HIS A 18 -6.11 -8.78 -10.11
CA HIS A 18 -4.85 -8.09 -10.07
C HIS A 18 -3.74 -9.07 -10.44
N THR A 19 -2.86 -8.72 -11.35
CA THR A 19 -1.74 -9.57 -11.77
C THR A 19 -0.45 -8.79 -11.81
N LEU A 20 0.65 -9.49 -11.58
CA LEU A 20 1.98 -9.02 -11.94
C LEU A 20 2.23 -9.36 -13.40
N THR A 21 2.19 -8.37 -14.27
CA THR A 21 2.25 -8.52 -15.73
C THR A 21 3.55 -9.20 -16.17
N ASN A 22 3.44 -10.28 -16.95
CA ASN A 22 4.56 -11.08 -17.45
C ASN A 22 5.43 -11.77 -16.39
N PHE A 23 5.04 -11.79 -15.14
CA PHE A 23 5.81 -12.45 -14.08
C PHE A 23 5.43 -13.93 -14.01
N ILE A 24 6.39 -14.80 -14.34
CA ILE A 24 6.22 -16.25 -14.32
C ILE A 24 6.86 -16.80 -13.05
N THR A 25 6.05 -17.33 -12.14
CA THR A 25 6.54 -17.87 -10.86
C THR A 25 7.33 -19.16 -11.07
N THR A 26 8.26 -19.45 -10.16
CA THR A 26 9.18 -20.59 -10.28
C THR A 26 8.52 -21.97 -10.18
N ASN A 27 7.24 -22.05 -9.87
CA ASN A 27 6.44 -23.27 -9.83
C ASN A 27 5.37 -23.33 -10.93
N ASP A 28 5.41 -22.41 -11.89
CA ASP A 28 4.50 -22.35 -13.01
C ASP A 28 4.75 -23.49 -14.01
N PRO A 29 3.73 -24.01 -14.72
CA PRO A 29 3.90 -24.98 -15.81
C PRO A 29 4.86 -24.54 -16.92
N TYR A 30 5.07 -23.26 -17.13
CA TYR A 30 6.11 -22.75 -18.05
C TYR A 30 7.55 -22.94 -17.54
N ILE A 31 7.71 -23.27 -16.26
CA ILE A 31 9.02 -23.44 -15.62
C ILE A 31 9.32 -24.91 -15.33
N THR A 32 8.33 -25.68 -14.91
CA THR A 32 8.54 -27.03 -14.39
C THR A 32 7.44 -28.00 -14.83
N PRO A 33 7.72 -29.28 -15.14
CA PRO A 33 9.00 -29.98 -15.02
C PRO A 33 9.97 -29.74 -16.17
N VAL A 34 9.51 -29.14 -17.29
CA VAL A 34 10.33 -28.80 -18.48
C VAL A 34 10.16 -27.30 -18.72
N PRO A 35 11.24 -26.51 -18.67
CA PRO A 35 11.15 -25.08 -18.88
C PRO A 35 10.78 -24.76 -20.34
N ASN A 36 9.92 -23.76 -20.51
CA ASN A 36 9.56 -23.30 -21.84
C ASN A 36 10.78 -22.64 -22.51
N LYS A 37 11.06 -23.03 -23.76
CA LYS A 37 12.17 -22.51 -24.56
C LYS A 37 12.07 -21.00 -24.84
N HIS A 38 10.89 -20.40 -24.66
CA HIS A 38 10.59 -19.00 -24.83
C HIS A 38 10.65 -18.19 -23.52
N LEU A 39 11.29 -18.74 -22.48
CA LEU A 39 11.72 -17.93 -21.35
C LEU A 39 12.80 -16.95 -21.82
N MET A 40 12.64 -15.67 -21.42
CA MET A 40 13.57 -14.62 -21.84
C MET A 40 14.96 -14.86 -21.29
N THR A 41 15.96 -14.75 -22.17
CA THR A 41 17.38 -14.96 -21.85
C THR A 41 18.17 -13.66 -21.98
N PHE A 42 19.08 -13.44 -21.05
CA PHE A 42 19.98 -12.28 -21.04
C PHE A 42 21.17 -12.47 -21.99
N CYS A 43 21.82 -13.61 -21.89
CA CYS A 43 22.93 -13.99 -22.77
C CYS A 43 22.95 -15.50 -23.03
N ARG A 44 23.69 -15.91 -24.06
CA ARG A 44 23.81 -17.31 -24.48
C ARG A 44 25.23 -17.62 -24.84
N THR A 45 25.68 -18.81 -24.49
CA THR A 45 26.97 -19.37 -24.91
C THR A 45 26.84 -20.89 -25.10
N LYS A 46 27.96 -21.59 -25.30
CA LYS A 46 27.99 -23.05 -25.39
C LYS A 46 28.77 -23.65 -24.23
N ILE A 47 28.41 -24.85 -23.83
CA ILE A 47 29.21 -25.62 -22.91
C ILE A 47 30.40 -26.25 -23.69
N THR A 48 31.60 -26.22 -23.09
CA THR A 48 32.82 -26.68 -23.75
C THR A 48 33.19 -28.10 -23.40
N LYS A 49 32.58 -28.67 -22.34
CA LYS A 49 32.74 -30.06 -21.92
C LYS A 49 31.39 -30.72 -21.71
N PRO A 50 31.27 -32.04 -21.87
CA PRO A 50 30.07 -32.76 -21.48
C PRO A 50 29.75 -32.52 -20.00
N VAL A 51 28.44 -32.46 -19.67
CA VAL A 51 27.95 -32.27 -18.32
C VAL A 51 27.11 -33.48 -17.92
N SER A 52 27.51 -34.16 -16.86
CA SER A 52 26.73 -35.25 -16.25
C SER A 52 25.63 -34.73 -15.34
N GLU A 53 24.75 -35.60 -14.91
CA GLU A 53 23.62 -35.24 -14.03
C GLU A 53 24.05 -34.75 -12.63
N THR A 54 25.28 -35.08 -12.22
CA THR A 54 25.83 -34.78 -10.89
C THR A 54 26.85 -33.65 -10.86
N ASP A 55 27.23 -33.12 -12.03
CA ASP A 55 28.26 -32.09 -12.13
C ASP A 55 27.79 -30.78 -11.46
N THR A 56 28.68 -30.23 -10.65
CA THR A 56 28.48 -28.97 -9.94
C THR A 56 29.27 -27.81 -10.55
N GLU A 57 30.03 -28.06 -11.57
CA GLU A 57 30.75 -27.09 -12.39
C GLU A 57 30.42 -27.30 -13.86
N ILE A 58 30.15 -26.22 -14.59
CA ILE A 58 29.83 -26.29 -16.04
C ILE A 58 30.78 -25.38 -16.79
N PHE A 59 31.58 -25.98 -17.67
CA PHE A 59 32.53 -25.25 -18.51
C PHE A 59 31.81 -24.58 -19.66
N ILE A 60 32.04 -23.28 -19.83
CA ILE A 60 31.42 -22.45 -20.85
C ILE A 60 32.46 -21.80 -21.75
N GLU A 61 32.06 -21.48 -22.99
CA GLU A 61 32.96 -20.89 -24.02
C GLU A 61 33.15 -19.38 -23.72
N ASP A 62 32.09 -18.63 -23.52
CA ASP A 62 32.11 -17.20 -23.30
C ASP A 62 31.47 -16.86 -21.94
N PRO A 63 32.20 -16.15 -21.03
CA PRO A 63 31.72 -15.74 -19.73
C PRO A 63 30.88 -14.46 -19.73
N ASP A 64 30.81 -13.75 -20.86
CA ASP A 64 30.17 -12.42 -20.92
C ASP A 64 28.72 -12.48 -20.49
N GLY A 65 28.36 -11.57 -19.58
CA GLY A 65 27.03 -11.48 -18.97
C GLY A 65 26.71 -12.52 -17.90
N TYR A 66 27.55 -13.52 -17.64
CA TYR A 66 27.31 -14.52 -16.59
C TYR A 66 27.80 -14.07 -15.21
N ASP A 67 28.63 -13.06 -15.12
CA ASP A 67 29.16 -12.48 -13.88
C ASP A 67 28.16 -11.45 -13.26
N TYR A 68 27.24 -10.93 -14.05
CA TYR A 68 26.21 -10.01 -13.57
C TYR A 68 25.34 -10.69 -12.49
N ARG A 69 25.21 -10.07 -11.32
CA ARG A 69 24.37 -10.60 -10.24
C ARG A 69 22.90 -10.23 -10.45
N ASN A 70 22.06 -11.24 -10.66
CA ASN A 70 20.62 -11.13 -10.58
C ASN A 70 20.06 -11.98 -9.41
N ALA A 71 18.75 -11.97 -9.21
CA ALA A 71 18.15 -12.54 -8.01
C ALA A 71 18.20 -14.06 -7.95
N ASN A 72 17.96 -14.73 -9.07
CA ASN A 72 17.81 -16.18 -9.12
C ASN A 72 19.05 -16.91 -9.59
N GLN A 73 19.98 -16.24 -10.28
CA GLN A 73 21.24 -16.82 -10.80
C GLN A 73 20.99 -18.15 -11.52
N THR A 74 20.12 -18.13 -12.54
CA THR A 74 19.66 -19.35 -13.19
C THR A 74 20.01 -19.36 -14.67
N VAL A 75 20.46 -20.52 -15.15
CA VAL A 75 20.66 -20.82 -16.57
C VAL A 75 19.73 -21.93 -17.02
N MET A 76 19.38 -21.91 -18.29
CA MET A 76 18.66 -22.97 -18.98
C MET A 76 19.65 -23.72 -19.88
N LEU A 77 19.70 -25.03 -19.72
CA LEU A 77 20.52 -25.95 -20.55
C LEU A 77 19.62 -27.08 -20.99
N GLY A 78 19.24 -27.10 -22.27
CA GLY A 78 18.20 -28.01 -22.77
C GLY A 78 16.88 -27.84 -21.99
N ASP A 79 16.35 -28.94 -21.49
CA ASP A 79 15.12 -29.01 -20.72
C ASP A 79 15.34 -28.87 -19.20
N GLU A 80 16.49 -28.38 -18.80
CA GLU A 80 16.87 -28.23 -17.38
C GLU A 80 17.15 -26.78 -17.00
N LEU A 81 16.69 -26.37 -15.80
CA LEU A 81 17.14 -25.16 -15.13
C LEU A 81 18.20 -25.48 -14.08
N ILE A 82 19.27 -24.71 -14.09
CA ILE A 82 20.41 -24.89 -13.21
C ILE A 82 20.74 -23.59 -12.51
N LYS A 83 20.76 -23.59 -11.19
CA LYS A 83 21.26 -22.46 -10.40
C LYS A 83 22.77 -22.53 -10.29
N PHE A 84 23.44 -21.39 -10.34
CA PHE A 84 24.88 -21.27 -10.08
C PHE A 84 25.15 -20.14 -9.07
N ARG A 85 26.33 -20.17 -8.43
CA ARG A 85 26.66 -19.14 -7.42
C ARG A 85 27.82 -18.24 -7.81
N GLY A 86 28.50 -18.54 -8.88
CA GLY A 86 29.64 -17.77 -9.36
C GLY A 86 30.20 -18.28 -10.68
N ILE A 87 31.16 -17.55 -11.19
CA ILE A 87 31.89 -17.85 -12.40
C ILE A 87 33.42 -17.82 -12.13
N SER A 88 34.21 -18.65 -12.77
CA SER A 88 35.66 -18.53 -12.70
C SER A 88 36.15 -17.23 -13.32
N LYS A 89 37.19 -16.61 -12.73
CA LYS A 89 37.75 -15.34 -13.20
C LYS A 89 38.66 -15.49 -14.43
N GLU A 90 39.20 -16.69 -14.64
CA GLU A 90 40.16 -16.97 -15.68
C GLU A 90 39.72 -18.22 -16.46
N ALA A 91 40.19 -18.32 -17.70
CA ALA A 91 39.97 -19.49 -18.53
C ALA A 91 40.73 -20.74 -17.96
N PRO A 92 40.13 -21.93 -18.10
CA PRO A 92 38.87 -22.23 -18.75
C PRO A 92 37.68 -21.75 -17.91
N TYR A 93 36.79 -20.94 -18.53
CA TYR A 93 35.64 -20.38 -17.84
C TYR A 93 34.64 -21.44 -17.44
N LYS A 94 34.08 -21.32 -16.24
CA LYS A 94 33.09 -22.26 -15.72
C LYS A 94 32.12 -21.60 -14.74
N LEU A 95 30.87 -22.02 -14.78
CA LEU A 95 29.90 -21.76 -13.74
C LEU A 95 30.21 -22.64 -12.52
N LEU A 96 30.13 -22.06 -11.32
CA LEU A 96 30.57 -22.69 -10.07
C LEU A 96 29.35 -22.94 -9.14
N ASN A 97 29.48 -23.99 -8.33
CA ASN A 97 28.45 -24.39 -7.36
C ASN A 97 27.06 -24.52 -7.99
N CYS A 98 27.03 -25.23 -9.13
CA CYS A 98 25.79 -25.46 -9.85
C CYS A 98 24.87 -26.40 -9.08
N LYS A 99 23.62 -26.01 -8.94
CA LYS A 99 22.55 -26.87 -8.43
C LYS A 99 21.68 -27.31 -9.60
N ARG A 100 21.76 -28.60 -9.93
CA ARG A 100 21.04 -29.25 -11.02
C ARG A 100 19.55 -29.36 -10.70
N GLY A 101 18.70 -29.44 -11.72
CA GLY A 101 17.25 -29.60 -11.58
C GLY A 101 16.59 -28.51 -10.74
N ALA A 102 17.04 -27.26 -10.90
CA ALA A 102 16.46 -26.15 -10.15
C ALA A 102 14.97 -26.04 -10.44
N TYR A 103 14.21 -25.65 -9.39
CA TYR A 103 12.75 -25.51 -9.46
C TYR A 103 11.99 -26.78 -9.86
N LYS A 104 12.58 -27.95 -9.59
CA LYS A 104 12.03 -29.27 -9.93
C LYS A 104 11.97 -29.55 -11.43
N THR A 105 12.86 -28.95 -12.21
CA THR A 105 13.04 -29.35 -13.60
C THR A 105 13.77 -30.67 -13.71
N ASN A 106 13.60 -31.37 -14.82
CA ASN A 106 14.22 -32.68 -15.05
C ASN A 106 15.74 -32.53 -15.23
N VAL A 107 16.51 -33.29 -14.48
CA VAL A 107 17.96 -33.34 -14.62
C VAL A 107 18.30 -34.24 -15.78
N SER A 108 19.26 -33.83 -16.63
CA SER A 108 19.76 -34.63 -17.76
C SER A 108 21.25 -34.40 -18.02
N SER A 109 21.86 -35.32 -18.74
CA SER A 109 23.23 -35.15 -19.24
C SER A 109 23.25 -34.33 -20.52
N HIS A 110 24.26 -33.49 -20.70
CA HIS A 110 24.42 -32.61 -21.86
C HIS A 110 25.75 -32.81 -22.54
N LYS A 111 25.81 -32.53 -23.85
CA LYS A 111 27.01 -32.71 -24.68
C LYS A 111 27.77 -31.40 -24.84
N ALA A 112 29.08 -31.49 -24.98
CA ALA A 112 29.89 -30.34 -25.41
C ALA A 112 29.30 -29.74 -26.70
N GLY A 113 29.16 -28.40 -26.74
CA GLY A 113 28.54 -27.68 -27.83
C GLY A 113 27.07 -27.37 -27.61
N ASP A 114 26.40 -27.97 -26.61
CA ASP A 114 25.03 -27.62 -26.29
C ASP A 114 24.96 -26.15 -25.82
N GLN A 115 23.86 -25.47 -26.19
CA GLN A 115 23.64 -24.06 -25.83
C GLN A 115 23.18 -23.95 -24.39
N ILE A 116 23.82 -23.06 -23.63
CA ILE A 116 23.43 -22.65 -22.28
C ILE A 116 23.04 -21.19 -22.31
N ALA A 117 21.91 -20.85 -21.68
CA ALA A 117 21.36 -19.50 -21.70
C ALA A 117 21.08 -19.02 -20.30
N ARG A 118 21.42 -17.76 -20.01
CA ARG A 118 21.10 -17.13 -18.73
C ARG A 118 19.74 -16.49 -18.80
N LEU A 119 18.87 -16.81 -17.83
CA LEU A 119 17.51 -16.30 -17.79
C LEU A 119 17.46 -14.87 -17.22
N VAL A 120 16.55 -14.07 -17.75
CA VAL A 120 16.13 -12.80 -17.15
C VAL A 120 15.21 -13.10 -15.97
N ASP A 121 15.48 -12.49 -14.81
CA ASP A 121 14.73 -12.73 -13.59
C ASP A 121 14.50 -11.46 -12.74
N HIS A 122 13.71 -11.59 -11.69
CA HIS A 122 13.39 -10.51 -10.75
C HIS A 122 13.47 -11.01 -9.29
N PRO A 123 13.75 -10.14 -8.30
CA PRO A 123 13.81 -10.48 -6.87
C PRO A 123 12.56 -11.18 -6.31
N TYR A 124 11.41 -11.05 -6.93
CA TYR A 124 10.19 -11.79 -6.56
C TYR A 124 10.25 -13.30 -6.86
N LYS A 125 11.40 -13.81 -7.22
CA LYS A 125 11.62 -15.23 -7.61
C LYS A 125 10.78 -15.61 -8.83
N VAL A 126 10.81 -14.78 -9.85
CA VAL A 126 10.10 -14.97 -11.11
C VAL A 126 11.06 -14.89 -12.29
N PHE A 127 10.59 -15.40 -13.43
CA PHE A 127 11.21 -15.27 -14.74
C PHE A 127 10.28 -14.50 -15.67
N PHE A 128 10.77 -14.14 -16.84
CA PHE A 128 10.02 -13.42 -17.85
C PHE A 128 9.87 -14.23 -19.13
N PRO A 129 8.79 -14.05 -19.90
CA PRO A 129 8.64 -14.61 -21.24
C PRO A 129 9.47 -13.77 -22.23
N ASP A 130 9.85 -14.39 -23.36
CA ASP A 130 10.12 -13.63 -24.58
C ASP A 130 8.80 -13.17 -25.21
N PHE A 131 8.87 -12.44 -26.32
CA PHE A 131 7.66 -11.89 -26.96
C PHE A 131 6.72 -12.96 -27.52
N ILE A 132 7.21 -14.15 -27.84
CA ILE A 132 6.38 -15.27 -28.33
C ILE A 132 5.56 -15.86 -27.18
N LEU A 133 6.20 -16.14 -26.05
CA LEU A 133 5.50 -16.66 -24.88
C LEU A 133 4.56 -15.62 -24.27
N GLN A 134 4.91 -14.34 -24.34
CA GLN A 134 4.02 -13.25 -23.93
C GLN A 134 2.68 -13.32 -24.67
N LYS A 135 2.68 -13.55 -25.98
CA LYS A 135 1.43 -13.69 -26.77
C LYS A 135 0.56 -14.85 -26.28
N GLU A 136 1.20 -16.00 -26.00
CA GLU A 136 0.47 -17.14 -25.44
C GLU A 136 -0.14 -16.82 -24.07
N MET A 137 0.60 -16.12 -23.20
CA MET A 137 0.11 -15.68 -21.89
C MET A 137 -1.07 -14.73 -22.01
N ILE A 138 -1.06 -13.79 -22.97
CA ILE A 138 -2.17 -12.90 -23.27
C ILE A 138 -3.41 -13.69 -23.66
N ASN A 139 -3.28 -14.61 -24.62
CA ASN A 139 -4.39 -15.45 -25.08
C ASN A 139 -5.01 -16.25 -23.92
N ASN A 140 -4.16 -16.88 -23.09
CA ASN A 140 -4.64 -17.63 -21.92
C ASN A 140 -5.39 -16.74 -20.93
N LEU A 141 -4.90 -15.51 -20.69
CA LEU A 141 -5.54 -14.56 -19.80
C LEU A 141 -6.90 -14.10 -20.36
N SER A 142 -6.94 -13.74 -21.64
CA SER A 142 -8.15 -13.30 -22.35
C SER A 142 -9.22 -14.40 -22.35
N GLU A 143 -8.83 -15.66 -22.58
CA GLU A 143 -9.74 -16.80 -22.49
C GLU A 143 -10.34 -16.98 -21.08
N ILE A 144 -9.54 -16.75 -20.02
CA ILE A 144 -10.02 -16.79 -18.63
C ILE A 144 -11.10 -15.73 -18.42
N PHE A 145 -10.88 -14.50 -18.91
CA PHE A 145 -11.85 -13.41 -18.84
C PHE A 145 -13.12 -13.73 -19.58
N ASN A 146 -13.04 -14.20 -20.83
CA ASN A 146 -14.18 -14.56 -21.67
C ASN A 146 -15.00 -15.71 -21.06
N LYS A 147 -14.33 -16.71 -20.48
CA LYS A 147 -15.02 -17.85 -19.81
C LYS A 147 -15.66 -17.46 -18.48
N THR A 148 -15.15 -16.46 -17.78
CA THR A 148 -15.60 -16.13 -16.42
C THR A 148 -16.44 -14.88 -16.32
N GLY A 149 -16.31 -13.93 -17.26
CA GLY A 149 -16.99 -12.64 -17.23
C GLY A 149 -16.41 -11.65 -16.22
N ILE A 150 -15.11 -11.81 -15.83
CA ILE A 150 -14.39 -10.86 -15.00
C ILE A 150 -14.39 -9.49 -15.69
N GLY A 151 -14.82 -8.44 -15.01
CA GLY A 151 -15.04 -7.12 -15.61
C GLY A 151 -14.01 -6.06 -15.22
N GLN A 152 -12.94 -6.42 -14.53
CA GLN A 152 -11.85 -5.49 -14.19
C GLN A 152 -10.50 -6.22 -14.17
N MET A 153 -9.47 -5.54 -14.65
CA MET A 153 -8.08 -5.98 -14.65
C MET A 153 -7.17 -4.89 -14.10
N ASP A 154 -6.32 -5.24 -13.16
CA ASP A 154 -5.22 -4.40 -12.70
C ASP A 154 -3.89 -5.00 -13.18
N PHE A 155 -3.23 -4.30 -14.09
CA PHE A 155 -1.88 -4.61 -14.55
C PHE A 155 -0.85 -4.04 -13.57
N ASP A 156 -0.60 -4.73 -12.46
CA ASP A 156 0.51 -4.39 -11.57
C ASP A 156 1.82 -4.93 -12.12
N GLY A 157 2.93 -4.27 -11.73
CA GLY A 157 4.22 -4.59 -12.33
C GLY A 157 4.17 -4.53 -13.86
N HIS A 158 3.40 -3.59 -14.41
CA HIS A 158 3.13 -3.47 -15.86
C HIS A 158 4.44 -3.37 -16.65
N GLU A 159 5.49 -2.80 -16.07
CA GLU A 159 6.85 -2.80 -16.58
C GLU A 159 7.47 -4.19 -16.78
N GLY A 160 6.84 -5.24 -16.27
CA GLY A 160 7.21 -6.63 -16.60
C GLY A 160 7.19 -6.91 -18.10
N GLY A 161 6.44 -6.12 -18.87
CA GLY A 161 6.51 -6.12 -20.34
C GLY A 161 7.90 -5.81 -20.89
N TRP A 162 8.71 -5.01 -20.20
CA TRP A 162 10.11 -4.75 -20.57
C TRP A 162 10.99 -6.01 -20.48
N GLY A 163 10.61 -6.95 -19.62
CA GLY A 163 11.31 -8.23 -19.47
C GLY A 163 11.32 -9.08 -20.74
N THR A 164 10.47 -8.79 -21.72
CA THR A 164 10.47 -9.42 -23.05
C THR A 164 11.62 -8.96 -23.96
N GLY A 165 12.35 -7.90 -23.57
CA GLY A 165 13.36 -7.27 -24.41
C GLY A 165 12.82 -6.22 -25.38
N GLU A 166 11.48 -6.02 -25.46
CA GLU A 166 10.83 -5.12 -26.41
C GLU A 166 10.49 -3.73 -25.79
N GLY A 167 10.96 -3.47 -24.55
CA GLY A 167 10.74 -2.18 -23.87
C GLY A 167 9.26 -1.81 -23.74
N ASP A 168 8.94 -0.53 -23.99
CA ASP A 168 7.57 -0.01 -23.91
C ASP A 168 6.62 -0.71 -24.88
N PHE A 169 7.10 -1.15 -26.04
CA PHE A 169 6.28 -1.90 -26.97
C PHE A 169 5.77 -3.22 -26.38
N GLY A 170 6.64 -3.97 -25.70
CA GLY A 170 6.23 -5.21 -25.02
C GLY A 170 5.19 -4.97 -23.94
N MET A 171 5.31 -3.85 -23.20
CA MET A 171 4.35 -3.43 -22.19
C MET A 171 2.99 -3.05 -22.80
N ASP A 172 2.99 -2.19 -23.81
CA ASP A 172 1.76 -1.70 -24.44
C ASP A 172 1.05 -2.80 -25.23
N TYR A 173 1.82 -3.65 -25.90
CA TYR A 173 1.30 -4.79 -26.65
C TYR A 173 0.50 -5.74 -25.75
N PHE A 174 0.98 -6.00 -24.52
CA PHE A 174 0.28 -6.88 -23.58
C PHE A 174 -1.14 -6.39 -23.31
N SER A 175 -1.28 -5.15 -22.88
CA SER A 175 -2.57 -4.57 -22.52
C SER A 175 -3.47 -4.33 -23.74
N ASP A 176 -2.92 -3.90 -24.87
CA ASP A 176 -3.66 -3.67 -26.12
C ASP A 176 -4.26 -4.98 -26.66
N GLN A 177 -3.46 -6.04 -26.77
CA GLN A 177 -3.96 -7.32 -27.27
C GLN A 177 -4.96 -7.95 -26.30
N PHE A 178 -4.69 -7.88 -24.98
CA PHE A 178 -5.65 -8.36 -23.98
C PHE A 178 -7.04 -7.72 -24.18
N ILE A 179 -7.10 -6.39 -24.34
CA ILE A 179 -8.37 -5.68 -24.53
C ILE A 179 -9.04 -6.09 -25.86
N LYS A 180 -8.27 -6.29 -26.93
CA LYS A 180 -8.80 -6.70 -28.23
C LYS A 180 -9.37 -8.11 -28.25
N GLU A 181 -8.82 -9.00 -27.43
CA GLU A 181 -9.22 -10.40 -27.36
C GLU A 181 -10.36 -10.67 -26.38
N VAL A 182 -10.58 -9.77 -25.42
CA VAL A 182 -11.70 -9.92 -24.48
C VAL A 182 -13.00 -9.48 -25.16
N ASP A 183 -14.06 -10.33 -25.05
CA ASP A 183 -15.35 -10.19 -25.75
C ASP A 183 -16.38 -9.34 -25.01
N HIS A 184 -16.01 -8.72 -23.87
CA HIS A 184 -16.89 -7.90 -23.05
C HIS A 184 -16.15 -6.70 -22.46
N GLU A 185 -16.92 -5.74 -21.87
CA GLU A 185 -16.33 -4.56 -21.23
C GLU A 185 -15.48 -4.93 -20.01
N VAL A 186 -14.21 -4.53 -20.03
CA VAL A 186 -13.30 -4.65 -18.89
C VAL A 186 -12.75 -3.28 -18.54
N ARG A 187 -12.76 -2.92 -17.26
CA ARG A 187 -12.07 -1.73 -16.75
C ARG A 187 -10.65 -2.09 -16.39
N ASN A 188 -9.70 -1.38 -16.99
CA ASN A 188 -8.29 -1.65 -16.79
C ASN A 188 -7.62 -0.55 -16.00
N GLY A 189 -6.88 -0.94 -14.97
CA GLY A 189 -5.91 -0.11 -14.28
C GLY A 189 -4.50 -0.60 -14.56
N SER A 190 -3.49 0.26 -14.37
CA SER A 190 -2.10 -0.16 -14.39
C SER A 190 -1.25 0.65 -13.42
N SER A 191 -0.18 0.03 -12.93
CA SER A 191 0.82 0.67 -12.06
C SER A 191 1.73 1.65 -12.81
N ARG A 192 1.75 1.57 -14.14
CA ARG A 192 2.52 2.48 -15.00
C ARG A 192 1.67 3.04 -16.12
N SER A 193 2.07 4.20 -16.62
CA SER A 193 1.46 4.83 -17.76
C SER A 193 2.53 5.46 -18.67
N ASN A 194 2.25 5.47 -19.96
CA ASN A 194 3.01 6.19 -20.97
C ASN A 194 2.02 6.90 -21.92
N HIS A 195 2.47 7.33 -23.09
CA HIS A 195 1.62 7.97 -24.09
C HIS A 195 0.52 7.07 -24.67
N PHE A 196 0.61 5.75 -24.47
CA PHE A 196 -0.38 4.77 -24.92
C PHE A 196 -1.53 4.56 -23.90
N TYR A 197 -1.48 5.21 -22.74
CA TYR A 197 -2.41 5.03 -21.62
C TYR A 197 -3.89 5.04 -22.01
N TRP A 198 -4.33 6.02 -22.79
CA TRP A 198 -5.76 6.19 -23.13
C TRP A 198 -6.34 5.09 -24.01
N HIS A 199 -5.49 4.32 -24.69
CA HIS A 199 -5.95 3.21 -25.52
C HIS A 199 -6.35 1.98 -24.72
N VAL A 200 -5.83 1.85 -23.49
CA VAL A 200 -5.90 0.60 -22.75
C VAL A 200 -6.39 0.74 -21.31
N ASN A 201 -6.20 1.90 -20.67
CA ASN A 201 -6.47 2.07 -19.26
C ASN A 201 -7.67 2.98 -18.98
N SER A 202 -8.47 2.58 -17.99
CA SER A 202 -9.60 3.37 -17.47
C SER A 202 -9.18 4.26 -16.30
N TYR A 203 -8.12 3.89 -15.57
CA TYR A 203 -7.59 4.61 -14.42
C TYR A 203 -6.12 4.20 -14.15
N ILE A 204 -5.39 5.01 -13.38
CA ILE A 204 -4.08 4.61 -12.85
C ILE A 204 -4.29 3.97 -11.48
N ASN A 205 -3.84 2.73 -11.33
CA ASN A 205 -3.85 2.03 -10.07
C ASN A 205 -2.47 2.10 -9.43
N TRP A 206 -2.31 3.04 -8.48
CA TRP A 206 -1.04 3.28 -7.83
C TRP A 206 -1.23 3.73 -6.39
N GLY A 207 -0.22 3.55 -5.56
CA GLY A 207 -0.18 3.96 -4.16
C GLY A 207 -0.18 2.76 -3.23
N GLU A 208 1.02 2.40 -2.79
CA GLU A 208 1.22 1.27 -1.89
C GLU A 208 0.58 1.52 -0.52
N PRO A 209 -0.23 0.59 -0.01
CA PRO A 209 -0.95 0.77 1.25
C PRO A 209 -0.10 0.45 2.49
N TRP A 210 1.15 0.01 2.31
CA TRP A 210 1.96 -0.62 3.36
C TRP A 210 2.65 0.39 4.28
N TYR A 211 2.81 1.63 3.86
CA TYR A 211 3.60 2.65 4.54
C TYR A 211 2.70 3.64 5.27
N GLY A 212 2.72 3.61 6.59
CA GLY A 212 1.98 4.54 7.44
C GLY A 212 0.46 4.27 7.48
N GLY A 213 -0.27 5.19 8.07
CA GLY A 213 -1.74 5.17 8.13
C GLY A 213 -2.37 5.97 6.97
N PHE A 214 -3.66 6.22 7.08
CA PHE A 214 -4.43 6.96 6.09
C PHE A 214 -3.98 8.42 5.92
N THR A 215 -3.45 9.03 6.98
CA THR A 215 -3.11 10.46 7.01
C THR A 215 -1.71 10.75 6.47
N LYS A 216 -0.72 9.91 6.79
CA LYS A 216 0.70 10.16 6.48
C LYS A 216 1.20 9.35 5.26
N SER A 217 0.51 8.26 4.87
CA SER A 217 0.99 7.37 3.81
C SER A 217 1.00 8.03 2.45
N GLN A 218 2.21 8.25 1.91
CA GLN A 218 2.44 8.74 0.54
C GLN A 218 1.65 10.01 0.19
N GLY A 219 1.36 10.86 1.19
CA GLY A 219 0.51 12.04 1.04
C GLY A 219 0.94 12.95 -0.10
N ASP A 220 2.23 13.24 -0.20
CA ASP A 220 2.80 14.06 -1.26
C ASP A 220 2.47 13.50 -2.65
N PHE A 221 2.70 12.22 -2.87
CA PHE A 221 2.42 11.59 -4.16
C PHE A 221 0.93 11.56 -4.47
N ARG A 222 0.10 11.15 -3.51
CA ARG A 222 -1.35 11.02 -3.67
C ARG A 222 -1.99 12.34 -4.11
N TYR A 223 -1.60 13.45 -3.50
CA TYR A 223 -2.26 14.74 -3.75
C TYR A 223 -1.64 15.54 -4.89
N LYS A 224 -0.31 15.49 -5.08
CA LYS A 224 0.38 16.16 -6.19
C LYS A 224 -0.05 15.61 -7.55
N ASN A 225 -0.26 14.31 -7.64
CA ASN A 225 -0.63 13.66 -8.90
C ASN A 225 -2.04 13.99 -9.38
N GLN A 226 -2.96 14.43 -8.51
CA GLN A 226 -4.34 14.73 -8.90
C GLN A 226 -4.40 15.83 -9.99
N ALA A 227 -3.53 16.83 -9.92
CA ALA A 227 -3.46 17.88 -10.94
C ALA A 227 -2.98 17.34 -12.32
N LEU A 228 -2.02 16.42 -12.30
CA LEU A 228 -1.52 15.74 -13.49
C LEU A 228 -2.60 14.86 -14.13
N LEU A 229 -3.28 14.05 -13.32
CA LEU A 229 -4.35 13.18 -13.78
C LEU A 229 -5.47 13.99 -14.45
N LYS A 230 -5.97 15.01 -13.75
CA LYS A 230 -7.04 15.88 -14.26
C LYS A 230 -6.66 16.56 -15.58
N ARG A 231 -5.43 17.10 -15.68
CA ARG A 231 -4.93 17.78 -16.89
C ARG A 231 -4.87 16.84 -18.11
N ASN A 232 -4.63 15.57 -17.86
CA ASN A 232 -4.53 14.54 -18.89
C ASN A 232 -5.84 13.74 -19.08
N TYR A 233 -6.96 14.22 -18.55
CA TYR A 233 -8.27 13.56 -18.65
C TYR A 233 -8.30 12.13 -18.09
N ILE A 234 -7.41 11.84 -17.13
CA ILE A 234 -7.36 10.59 -16.41
C ILE A 234 -8.22 10.74 -15.16
N PRO A 235 -9.08 9.78 -14.82
CA PRO A 235 -9.83 9.82 -13.56
C PRO A 235 -8.90 9.99 -12.37
N ASN A 236 -9.26 10.91 -11.48
CA ASN A 236 -8.52 11.12 -10.24
C ASN A 236 -8.57 9.86 -9.36
N MET A 237 -7.44 9.49 -8.75
CA MET A 237 -7.29 8.32 -7.92
C MET A 237 -6.33 8.61 -6.76
N LEU A 238 -6.78 8.40 -5.53
CA LEU A 238 -5.93 8.54 -4.34
C LEU A 238 -5.01 7.34 -4.11
N GLY A 239 -5.29 6.23 -4.78
CA GLY A 239 -4.54 4.98 -4.63
C GLY A 239 -5.12 4.06 -3.56
N TRP A 240 -4.29 3.18 -3.02
CA TRP A 240 -4.69 2.10 -2.13
C TRP A 240 -4.48 2.46 -0.66
N PHE A 241 -5.41 2.03 0.19
CA PHE A 241 -5.37 2.22 1.64
C PHE A 241 -5.59 0.88 2.33
N LEU A 242 -4.82 0.61 3.38
CA LEU A 242 -4.92 -0.63 4.14
C LEU A 242 -5.87 -0.45 5.33
N LEU A 243 -7.08 -0.98 5.24
CA LEU A 243 -7.99 -1.06 6.38
C LEU A 243 -7.57 -2.20 7.30
N LYS A 244 -7.23 -1.84 8.53
CA LYS A 244 -6.84 -2.75 9.63
C LYS A 244 -7.94 -2.79 10.69
N PRO A 245 -7.90 -3.78 11.61
CA PRO A 245 -8.77 -3.77 12.79
C PRO A 245 -8.67 -2.51 13.65
N THR A 246 -7.59 -1.76 13.51
CA THR A 246 -7.25 -0.57 14.28
C THR A 246 -7.46 0.74 13.51
N THR A 247 -7.86 0.68 12.25
CA THR A 247 -8.17 1.87 11.45
C THR A 247 -9.39 2.57 12.02
N THR A 248 -9.28 3.86 12.25
CA THR A 248 -10.32 4.65 12.91
C THR A 248 -11.26 5.32 11.92
N LEU A 249 -12.46 5.65 12.37
CA LEU A 249 -13.41 6.47 11.62
C LEU A 249 -12.78 7.80 11.18
N GLN A 250 -12.00 8.44 12.08
CA GLN A 250 -11.32 9.69 11.76
C GLN A 250 -10.34 9.55 10.59
N GLU A 251 -9.52 8.50 10.58
CA GLU A 251 -8.59 8.22 9.49
C GLU A 251 -9.34 8.00 8.16
N PHE A 252 -10.48 7.31 8.23
CA PHE A 252 -11.34 7.13 7.07
C PHE A 252 -11.93 8.44 6.59
N GLU A 253 -12.51 9.24 7.46
CA GLU A 253 -13.10 10.54 7.10
C GLU A 253 -12.04 11.51 6.57
N PHE A 254 -10.80 11.42 7.07
CA PHE A 254 -9.67 12.16 6.50
C PHE A 254 -9.49 11.81 5.01
N MET A 255 -9.44 10.54 4.65
CA MET A 255 -9.32 10.08 3.26
C MET A 255 -10.55 10.46 2.43
N LEU A 256 -11.76 10.23 2.95
CA LEU A 256 -13.02 10.50 2.26
C LEU A 256 -13.19 12.00 1.94
N ALA A 257 -12.77 12.87 2.84
CA ALA A 257 -12.74 14.31 2.60
C ALA A 257 -11.85 14.68 1.42
N ARG A 258 -10.66 14.07 1.29
CA ARG A 258 -9.75 14.26 0.15
C ARG A 258 -10.32 13.66 -1.13
N SER A 259 -10.93 12.48 -1.04
CA SER A 259 -11.67 11.89 -2.15
C SER A 259 -12.72 12.85 -2.69
N ALA A 260 -13.55 13.43 -1.83
CA ALA A 260 -14.56 14.40 -2.21
C ALA A 260 -13.94 15.70 -2.75
N GLY A 261 -12.88 16.21 -2.12
CA GLY A 261 -12.20 17.45 -2.53
C GLY A 261 -11.54 17.33 -3.92
N TYR A 262 -10.96 16.20 -4.25
CA TYR A 262 -10.32 15.95 -5.54
C TYR A 262 -11.23 15.29 -6.58
N ASP A 263 -12.46 14.91 -6.22
CA ASP A 263 -13.34 14.04 -7.01
C ASP A 263 -12.58 12.78 -7.45
N ALA A 264 -11.94 12.13 -6.49
CA ALA A 264 -11.01 11.03 -6.72
C ALA A 264 -11.55 9.70 -6.18
N GLY A 265 -11.35 8.62 -6.94
CA GLY A 265 -11.52 7.26 -6.45
C GLY A 265 -10.42 6.86 -5.46
N TYR A 266 -10.63 5.75 -4.79
CA TYR A 266 -9.66 5.08 -3.91
C TYR A 266 -9.90 3.58 -3.90
N ALA A 267 -8.93 2.81 -3.45
CA ALA A 267 -9.06 1.37 -3.26
C ALA A 267 -8.76 0.99 -1.80
N LEU A 268 -9.49 0.01 -1.28
CA LEU A 268 -9.29 -0.51 0.07
C LEU A 268 -8.71 -1.92 -0.01
N VAL A 269 -7.57 -2.13 0.64
CA VAL A 269 -6.99 -3.45 0.87
C VAL A 269 -7.41 -3.90 2.25
N SER A 270 -8.09 -5.04 2.36
CA SER A 270 -8.54 -5.58 3.62
C SER A 270 -8.95 -7.06 3.51
N SER A 271 -9.32 -7.64 4.62
CA SER A 271 -9.91 -8.98 4.71
C SER A 271 -11.21 -8.97 5.49
N VAL A 272 -12.06 -9.97 5.27
CA VAL A 272 -13.29 -10.17 6.06
C VAL A 272 -12.98 -10.28 7.56
N LYS A 273 -11.82 -10.85 7.90
CA LYS A 273 -11.37 -10.97 9.28
C LYS A 273 -11.07 -9.61 9.89
N ASP A 274 -10.45 -8.70 9.13
CA ASP A 274 -10.08 -7.37 9.60
C ASP A 274 -11.33 -6.50 9.75
N PHE A 275 -12.28 -6.57 8.81
CA PHE A 275 -13.59 -5.93 8.95
C PHE A 275 -14.30 -6.35 10.23
N LYS A 276 -14.41 -7.67 10.48
CA LYS A 276 -15.10 -8.18 11.68
C LYS A 276 -14.43 -7.83 13.00
N LYS A 277 -13.16 -7.49 12.98
CA LYS A 277 -12.39 -7.11 14.16
C LYS A 277 -12.31 -5.61 14.38
N ASN A 278 -12.67 -4.81 13.39
CA ASN A 278 -12.68 -3.36 13.54
C ASN A 278 -13.93 -2.94 14.32
N PRO A 279 -13.79 -2.30 15.49
CA PRO A 279 -14.93 -1.93 16.32
C PRO A 279 -15.76 -0.78 15.74
N GLU A 280 -15.20 0.00 14.81
CA GLU A 280 -15.85 1.15 14.16
C GLU A 280 -16.27 0.83 12.72
N PHE A 281 -16.36 -0.46 12.36
CA PHE A 281 -16.61 -0.83 10.96
C PHE A 281 -17.98 -0.35 10.44
N ASP A 282 -19.01 -0.40 11.26
CA ASP A 282 -20.36 0.04 10.86
C ASP A 282 -20.39 1.56 10.61
N GLU A 283 -19.75 2.33 11.47
CA GLU A 283 -19.59 3.79 11.31
C GLU A 283 -18.73 4.14 10.09
N ILE A 284 -17.66 3.38 9.86
CA ILE A 284 -16.81 3.53 8.66
C ILE A 284 -17.63 3.24 7.40
N ALA A 285 -18.42 2.18 7.40
CA ALA A 285 -19.25 1.83 6.25
C ALA A 285 -20.31 2.90 5.96
N GLU A 286 -20.92 3.47 7.01
CA GLU A 286 -21.88 4.59 6.89
C GLU A 286 -21.19 5.86 6.39
N ALA A 287 -19.99 6.17 6.87
CA ALA A 287 -19.21 7.31 6.40
C ALA A 287 -18.86 7.15 4.91
N ILE A 288 -18.41 5.97 4.49
CA ILE A 288 -18.14 5.69 3.07
C ILE A 288 -19.37 5.97 2.23
N ARG A 289 -20.53 5.45 2.63
CA ARG A 289 -21.79 5.64 1.91
C ARG A 289 -22.17 7.13 1.82
N THR A 290 -22.09 7.83 2.92
CA THR A 290 -22.47 9.26 3.01
C THR A 290 -21.55 10.15 2.18
N TRP A 291 -20.23 9.97 2.29
CA TRP A 291 -19.26 10.75 1.57
C TRP A 291 -19.26 10.46 0.06
N GLU A 292 -19.39 9.19 -0.36
CA GLU A 292 -19.47 8.84 -1.77
C GLU A 292 -20.77 9.34 -2.42
N GLU A 293 -21.91 9.26 -1.73
CA GLU A 293 -23.16 9.86 -2.20
C GLU A 293 -23.01 11.38 -2.38
N ALA A 294 -22.43 12.05 -1.40
CA ALA A 294 -22.17 13.47 -1.44
C ALA A 294 -21.22 13.88 -2.58
N ARG A 295 -20.13 13.12 -2.78
CA ARG A 295 -19.18 13.34 -3.87
C ARG A 295 -19.82 13.16 -5.23
N LEU A 296 -20.54 12.09 -5.45
CA LEU A 296 -21.22 11.78 -6.72
C LEU A 296 -22.32 12.79 -7.05
N LYS A 297 -23.05 13.29 -6.05
CA LYS A 297 -24.02 14.38 -6.18
C LYS A 297 -23.39 15.75 -6.35
N LYS A 298 -22.04 15.88 -6.18
CA LYS A 298 -21.28 17.14 -6.28
C LYS A 298 -21.86 18.25 -5.38
N ILE A 299 -22.18 17.92 -4.14
CA ILE A 299 -22.88 18.84 -3.22
C ILE A 299 -21.99 19.96 -2.69
N PHE A 300 -20.67 19.83 -2.74
CA PHE A 300 -19.71 20.76 -2.16
C PHE A 300 -19.46 21.95 -3.09
N ASN A 301 -19.53 23.16 -2.55
CA ASN A 301 -19.14 24.39 -3.26
C ASN A 301 -17.61 24.54 -3.34
N GLU A 302 -17.14 25.51 -4.12
CA GLU A 302 -15.69 25.72 -4.35
C GLU A 302 -14.89 25.98 -3.08
N LYS A 303 -15.47 26.74 -2.11
CA LYS A 303 -14.82 27.01 -0.82
C LYS A 303 -14.67 25.74 0.00
N GLN A 304 -15.70 24.90 0.03
CA GLN A 304 -15.66 23.58 0.69
C GLN A 304 -14.68 22.64 0.00
N ILE A 305 -14.70 22.57 -1.32
CA ILE A 305 -13.74 21.76 -2.11
C ILE A 305 -12.29 22.17 -1.79
N LYS A 306 -12.01 23.47 -1.72
CA LYS A 306 -10.68 23.97 -1.35
C LYS A 306 -10.30 23.55 0.07
N ALA A 307 -11.24 23.63 1.02
CA ALA A 307 -11.02 23.21 2.41
C ALA A 307 -10.79 21.68 2.52
N LEU A 308 -11.60 20.88 1.80
CA LEU A 308 -11.49 19.42 1.77
C LEU A 308 -10.17 18.91 1.21
N LYS A 309 -9.54 19.65 0.31
CA LYS A 309 -8.20 19.33 -0.25
C LYS A 309 -7.06 19.60 0.73
N ASN A 310 -7.26 20.48 1.69
CA ASN A 310 -6.21 20.83 2.64
C ASN A 310 -5.98 19.69 3.64
N VAL A 311 -4.78 19.13 3.66
CA VAL A 311 -4.41 18.00 4.52
C VAL A 311 -4.36 18.34 6.01
N ASN A 312 -4.28 19.63 6.34
CA ASN A 312 -4.30 20.09 7.73
C ASN A 312 -5.71 20.17 8.33
N ASN A 313 -6.74 20.05 7.49
CA ASN A 313 -8.13 20.12 7.94
C ASN A 313 -8.70 18.72 8.18
N ASP A 314 -9.45 18.56 9.24
CA ASP A 314 -10.24 17.37 9.53
C ASP A 314 -11.75 17.67 9.41
N PHE A 315 -12.48 16.66 8.99
CA PHE A 315 -13.93 16.77 8.77
C PHE A 315 -14.65 15.50 9.21
N SER A 316 -15.94 15.66 9.50
CA SER A 316 -16.92 14.58 9.41
C SER A 316 -18.14 15.03 8.62
N LEU A 317 -18.81 14.08 7.97
CA LEU A 317 -20.00 14.37 7.19
C LEU A 317 -21.15 13.49 7.66
N SER A 318 -22.26 14.11 8.03
CA SER A 318 -23.48 13.39 8.38
C SER A 318 -24.62 13.77 7.44
N LYS A 319 -25.46 12.79 7.11
CA LYS A 319 -26.68 12.99 6.34
C LYS A 319 -27.86 13.14 7.30
N LYS A 320 -28.61 14.23 7.23
CA LYS A 320 -29.77 14.50 8.07
C LYS A 320 -31.07 14.01 7.46
N ASP A 321 -31.18 14.20 6.15
CA ASP A 321 -32.29 13.74 5.33
C ASP A 321 -31.81 13.52 3.87
N GLU A 322 -32.73 13.22 2.94
CA GLU A 322 -32.36 12.93 1.54
C GLU A 322 -31.58 14.05 0.85
N ASN A 323 -31.79 15.30 1.25
CA ASN A 323 -31.26 16.49 0.60
C ASN A 323 -30.41 17.37 1.52
N THR A 324 -30.21 16.98 2.79
CA THR A 324 -29.52 17.82 3.77
C THR A 324 -28.35 17.07 4.39
N TYR A 325 -27.17 17.67 4.30
CA TYR A 325 -25.94 17.18 4.91
C TYR A 325 -25.37 18.22 5.88
N GLU A 326 -24.67 17.77 6.90
CA GLU A 326 -23.87 18.62 7.80
C GLU A 326 -22.40 18.26 7.67
N LEU A 327 -21.59 19.25 7.28
CA LEU A 327 -20.14 19.17 7.24
C LEU A 327 -19.57 19.79 8.51
N GLN A 328 -19.10 18.96 9.43
CA GLN A 328 -18.42 19.36 10.66
C GLN A 328 -16.94 19.56 10.36
N TYR A 329 -16.40 20.72 10.72
CA TYR A 329 -14.99 21.04 10.72
C TYR A 329 -14.38 20.73 12.08
N TYR A 330 -13.11 20.36 12.12
CA TYR A 330 -12.34 20.20 13.33
C TYR A 330 -11.08 21.05 13.28
N LYS A 331 -10.68 21.56 14.45
CA LYS A 331 -9.35 22.13 14.69
C LYS A 331 -8.47 21.07 15.34
N LYS A 332 -7.18 21.23 15.18
CA LYS A 332 -6.15 20.47 15.90
C LYS A 332 -5.26 21.47 16.61
N GLU A 333 -5.22 21.35 17.93
CA GLU A 333 -4.25 22.06 18.75
C GLU A 333 -3.07 21.12 18.93
N GLU A 334 -2.00 21.38 18.15
CA GLU A 334 -0.81 20.54 18.09
C GLU A 334 0.17 20.93 19.20
N PHE A 335 0.92 19.98 19.70
CA PHE A 335 1.95 20.18 20.71
C PHE A 335 3.13 19.24 20.50
N GLU A 336 4.27 19.66 21.02
CA GLU A 336 5.53 18.93 20.96
C GLU A 336 6.29 19.15 22.27
N LEU A 337 6.79 18.07 22.88
CA LEU A 337 7.61 18.09 24.07
C LEU A 337 8.92 17.37 23.78
N GLU A 338 10.01 18.13 23.77
CA GLU A 338 11.35 17.62 23.57
C GLU A 338 11.92 17.01 24.85
N ASN A 339 12.81 16.02 24.71
CA ASN A 339 13.63 15.51 25.81
C ASN A 339 14.74 16.52 26.15
N ILE A 340 14.44 17.44 27.04
CA ILE A 340 15.43 18.43 27.50
C ILE A 340 15.93 18.10 28.91
N ILE A 341 17.24 18.34 29.14
CA ILE A 341 17.80 18.22 30.47
C ILE A 341 17.32 19.40 31.31
N VAL A 342 16.44 19.12 32.26
CA VAL A 342 15.93 20.10 33.22
C VAL A 342 16.71 20.01 34.53
N GLN A 343 16.74 21.10 35.32
CA GLN A 343 17.38 21.09 36.66
C GLN A 343 16.57 20.15 37.58
N PRO A 344 17.22 19.50 38.56
CA PRO A 344 16.53 18.66 39.53
C PRO A 344 15.34 19.41 40.17
N GLY A 345 14.14 18.82 40.05
CA GLY A 345 12.92 19.38 40.57
C GLY A 345 12.13 20.30 39.59
N GLN A 346 12.66 20.54 38.39
CA GLN A 346 11.88 21.19 37.32
C GLN A 346 11.17 20.11 36.47
N PRO A 347 9.85 20.24 36.28
CA PRO A 347 9.15 19.34 35.37
C PRO A 347 9.52 19.61 33.90
N ASN A 348 9.64 18.56 33.11
CA ASN A 348 9.63 18.66 31.66
C ASN A 348 8.18 18.55 31.22
N ASP A 349 7.53 19.68 31.00
CA ASP A 349 6.11 19.74 30.68
C ASP A 349 5.76 20.85 29.68
N ILE A 350 4.62 20.69 29.04
CA ILE A 350 4.01 21.69 28.15
C ILE A 350 2.55 21.89 28.51
N SER A 351 2.07 23.12 28.41
CA SER A 351 0.65 23.46 28.53
C SER A 351 0.04 23.71 27.15
N VAL A 352 -1.06 23.03 26.87
CA VAL A 352 -1.83 23.13 25.63
C VAL A 352 -3.17 23.75 25.94
N ASP A 353 -3.38 24.96 25.45
CA ASP A 353 -4.65 25.67 25.59
C ASP A 353 -5.60 25.34 24.47
N VAL A 354 -6.79 24.86 24.82
CA VAL A 354 -7.80 24.36 23.90
C VAL A 354 -9.09 25.13 24.07
N ASN A 355 -9.45 25.92 23.07
CA ASN A 355 -10.71 26.62 23.06
C ASN A 355 -11.81 25.79 22.39
N SER A 356 -12.92 25.57 23.12
CA SER A 356 -14.11 24.90 22.62
C SER A 356 -15.33 25.80 22.64
N ASP A 357 -16.06 25.90 21.51
CA ASP A 357 -17.29 26.74 21.42
C ASP A 357 -18.49 26.09 22.12
N LYS A 358 -18.38 24.83 22.52
CA LYS A 358 -19.41 24.06 23.22
C LYS A 358 -18.80 22.85 23.91
N GLU A 359 -19.53 22.33 24.87
CA GLU A 359 -19.14 21.07 25.53
C GLU A 359 -19.04 19.92 24.52
N GLN A 360 -17.96 19.17 24.61
CA GLN A 360 -17.67 18.02 23.76
C GLN A 360 -16.69 17.05 24.42
N LYS A 361 -16.72 15.78 24.03
CA LYS A 361 -15.77 14.78 24.51
C LYS A 361 -14.34 15.16 24.12
N LEU A 362 -13.40 14.99 25.06
CA LEU A 362 -11.98 15.17 24.79
C LEU A 362 -11.51 14.08 23.81
N TYR A 363 -10.76 14.50 22.80
CA TYR A 363 -10.09 13.60 21.86
C TYR A 363 -8.65 14.06 21.70
N PHE A 364 -7.68 13.16 21.95
CA PHE A 364 -6.29 13.46 21.70
C PHE A 364 -5.54 12.26 21.09
N VAL A 365 -4.45 12.59 20.42
CA VAL A 365 -3.45 11.63 19.94
C VAL A 365 -2.10 12.08 20.45
N ILE A 366 -1.32 11.14 20.98
CA ILE A 366 0.05 11.35 21.43
C ILE A 366 0.94 10.29 20.79
N GLY A 367 2.09 10.69 20.27
CA GLY A 367 3.08 9.81 19.65
C GLY A 367 4.48 10.05 20.17
N ALA A 368 5.26 8.98 20.23
CA ALA A 368 6.69 9.03 20.49
C ALA A 368 7.40 9.00 19.13
N VAL A 369 7.96 10.13 18.68
CA VAL A 369 8.54 10.28 17.33
C VAL A 369 10.04 10.45 17.41
N GLY A 370 10.80 9.61 16.69
CA GLY A 370 12.26 9.62 16.66
C GLY A 370 12.82 8.26 16.27
N ASP A 371 14.12 8.16 16.17
CA ASP A 371 14.78 6.95 15.67
C ASP A 371 15.07 5.94 16.79
N GLU A 372 15.58 6.40 17.95
CA GLU A 372 15.98 5.54 19.07
C GLU A 372 15.44 6.05 20.40
N GLY A 373 15.06 5.15 21.30
CA GLY A 373 14.60 5.44 22.65
C GLY A 373 13.13 5.16 22.89
N SER A 374 12.64 5.59 24.04
CA SER A 374 11.23 5.45 24.44
C SER A 374 10.81 6.56 25.39
N ILE A 375 9.51 6.75 25.48
CA ILE A 375 8.88 7.54 26.54
C ILE A 375 8.34 6.54 27.55
N GLU A 376 8.82 6.59 28.78
CA GLU A 376 8.52 5.62 29.82
C GLU A 376 7.17 5.87 30.48
N GLU A 377 6.86 7.15 30.68
CA GLU A 377 5.61 7.60 31.30
C GLU A 377 5.15 8.91 30.68
N VAL A 378 3.85 9.06 30.49
CA VAL A 378 3.22 10.32 30.10
C VAL A 378 2.11 10.67 31.11
N ASN A 379 2.18 11.86 31.68
CA ASN A 379 1.17 12.40 32.57
C ASN A 379 0.43 13.55 31.88
N ILE A 380 -0.89 13.50 31.91
CA ILE A 380 -1.79 14.52 31.34
C ILE A 380 -2.69 15.02 32.47
N GLU A 381 -2.48 16.25 32.88
CA GLU A 381 -3.35 16.96 33.81
C GLU A 381 -4.36 17.78 32.99
N PHE A 382 -5.64 17.51 33.19
CA PHE A 382 -6.72 18.18 32.46
C PHE A 382 -7.45 19.18 33.38
N ASN A 383 -7.44 20.45 33.01
CA ASN A 383 -8.06 21.56 33.75
C ASN A 383 -7.69 21.61 35.24
N SER A 384 -6.54 21.09 35.63
CA SER A 384 -6.07 20.96 37.02
C SER A 384 -7.03 20.16 37.95
N ILE A 385 -7.83 19.27 37.36
CA ILE A 385 -8.82 18.48 38.10
C ILE A 385 -8.54 16.97 37.90
N ASP A 386 -8.41 16.53 36.65
CA ASP A 386 -8.25 15.11 36.29
C ASP A 386 -6.84 14.84 35.83
N ASN A 387 -6.28 13.73 36.28
CA ASN A 387 -4.96 13.24 35.84
C ASN A 387 -5.08 11.90 35.15
N ILE A 388 -4.45 11.80 34.00
CA ILE A 388 -4.28 10.55 33.25
C ILE A 388 -2.78 10.22 33.26
N THR A 389 -2.41 9.08 33.84
CA THR A 389 -1.05 8.54 33.72
C THR A 389 -1.04 7.38 32.76
N ILE A 390 -0.19 7.49 31.77
CA ILE A 390 0.07 6.43 30.78
C ILE A 390 1.39 5.76 31.20
N GLU A 391 1.28 4.70 32.00
CA GLU A 391 2.42 3.90 32.46
C GLU A 391 3.00 2.98 31.39
N GLN A 392 2.37 2.91 30.23
CA GLN A 392 2.83 2.09 29.13
C GLN A 392 3.97 2.76 28.39
N GLU A 393 5.16 2.15 28.41
CA GLU A 393 6.30 2.57 27.62
C GLU A 393 5.90 2.73 26.14
N LEU A 394 6.12 3.92 25.58
CA LEU A 394 5.93 4.25 24.17
C LEU A 394 7.28 4.22 23.47
N LYS A 395 7.53 3.16 22.71
CA LYS A 395 8.74 3.02 21.88
C LYS A 395 8.68 3.95 20.66
N SER A 396 9.80 4.15 20.02
CA SER A 396 9.89 4.94 18.78
C SER A 396 8.73 4.61 17.82
N ASN A 397 8.03 5.66 17.37
CA ASN A 397 6.88 5.63 16.50
C ASN A 397 5.64 4.85 17.01
N TRP A 398 5.55 4.64 18.33
CA TRP A 398 4.31 4.20 18.97
C TRP A 398 3.42 5.39 19.27
N SER A 399 2.11 5.15 19.38
CA SER A 399 1.13 6.19 19.67
C SER A 399 0.02 5.71 20.61
N VAL A 400 -0.58 6.68 21.27
CA VAL A 400 -1.77 6.52 22.12
C VAL A 400 -2.88 7.39 21.58
N ILE A 401 -4.09 6.87 21.55
CA ILE A 401 -5.30 7.59 21.15
C ILE A 401 -6.32 7.50 22.27
N TYR A 402 -6.88 8.65 22.67
CA TYR A 402 -8.05 8.78 23.53
C TYR A 402 -9.22 9.36 22.72
N ARG A 403 -10.41 8.73 22.82
CA ARG A 403 -11.59 9.11 22.02
C ARG A 403 -12.77 9.57 22.86
N GLY A 404 -12.56 9.82 24.14
CA GLY A 404 -13.62 10.16 25.08
C GLY A 404 -14.53 9.00 25.46
N ASP A 405 -14.00 7.78 25.45
CA ASP A 405 -14.71 6.53 25.77
C ASP A 405 -14.08 5.78 26.95
N ASN A 406 -13.37 6.48 27.83
CA ASN A 406 -12.65 5.97 28.99
C ASN A 406 -11.58 4.91 28.65
N LYS A 407 -11.09 4.89 27.41
CA LYS A 407 -10.05 3.95 26.96
C LYS A 407 -8.91 4.66 26.26
N LEU A 408 -7.69 4.30 26.65
CA LEU A 408 -6.49 4.61 25.90
C LEU A 408 -6.13 3.45 25.01
N LEU A 409 -5.96 3.72 23.73
CA LEU A 409 -5.60 2.71 22.75
C LEU A 409 -4.14 2.91 22.35
N VAL A 410 -3.28 1.93 22.67
CA VAL A 410 -1.84 1.98 22.40
C VAL A 410 -1.53 1.23 21.12
N TYR A 411 -0.89 1.88 20.18
CA TYR A 411 -0.53 1.33 18.87
C TYR A 411 0.99 1.30 18.68
N ASP A 412 1.50 0.23 18.02
CA ASP A 412 2.91 0.15 17.65
C ASP A 412 3.22 0.92 16.35
N ASN A 413 4.51 0.98 15.98
CA ASN A 413 5.01 1.64 14.76
C ASN A 413 4.44 1.11 13.43
N ARG A 414 3.71 -0.02 13.46
CA ARG A 414 2.99 -0.58 12.31
C ARG A 414 1.47 -0.34 12.40
N GLY A 415 1.03 0.47 13.35
CA GLY A 415 -0.38 0.74 13.62
C GLY A 415 -1.15 -0.49 14.12
N ARG A 416 -0.50 -1.42 14.84
CA ARG A 416 -1.18 -2.56 15.46
C ARG A 416 -1.53 -2.22 16.91
N LEU A 417 -2.79 -2.43 17.30
CA LEU A 417 -3.22 -2.27 18.68
C LEU A 417 -2.44 -3.25 19.57
N LYS A 418 -1.71 -2.71 20.51
CA LYS A 418 -0.92 -3.46 21.49
C LYS A 418 -1.65 -3.61 22.80
N LYS A 419 -2.31 -2.56 23.25
CA LYS A 419 -2.98 -2.53 24.55
C LYS A 419 -4.19 -1.58 24.48
N SER A 420 -5.24 -1.95 25.19
CA SER A 420 -6.33 -1.06 25.58
C SER A 420 -6.27 -0.93 27.09
N ILE A 421 -6.16 0.30 27.57
CA ILE A 421 -6.07 0.65 29.00
C ILE A 421 -7.37 1.33 29.36
N GLU A 422 -8.09 0.78 30.32
CA GLU A 422 -9.27 1.43 30.86
C GLU A 422 -8.84 2.51 31.86
N LEU A 423 -9.41 3.69 31.72
CA LEU A 423 -9.17 4.81 32.63
C LEU A 423 -10.20 4.81 33.75
N ASP A 424 -9.73 5.03 34.95
CA ASP A 424 -10.59 5.22 36.14
C ASP A 424 -11.00 6.71 36.27
N VAL A 425 -11.45 7.29 35.15
CA VAL A 425 -11.95 8.66 35.08
C VAL A 425 -13.27 8.64 34.34
N ASP A 426 -14.22 9.44 34.76
CA ASP A 426 -15.43 9.68 33.99
C ASP A 426 -15.07 10.33 32.65
N ASN A 427 -15.97 10.21 31.65
CA ASN A 427 -15.75 10.73 30.30
C ASN A 427 -15.19 12.17 30.34
N LEU A 428 -13.93 12.34 30.01
CA LEU A 428 -13.30 13.66 29.97
C LEU A 428 -13.96 14.52 28.89
N THR A 429 -14.38 15.69 29.29
CA THR A 429 -15.17 16.59 28.45
C THR A 429 -14.53 17.97 28.41
N LEU A 430 -14.22 18.44 27.19
CA LEU A 430 -13.88 19.86 26.99
C LEU A 430 -15.13 20.69 27.29
N GLY A 431 -15.07 21.56 28.29
CA GLY A 431 -16.11 22.54 28.57
C GLY A 431 -16.15 23.67 27.55
N GLU A 432 -17.20 24.44 27.52
CA GLU A 432 -17.27 25.68 26.73
C GLU A 432 -16.21 26.69 27.24
N GLY A 433 -15.47 27.30 26.32
CA GLY A 433 -14.40 28.24 26.64
C GLY A 433 -13.02 27.58 26.63
N LEU A 434 -12.13 28.13 27.45
CA LEU A 434 -10.74 27.71 27.55
C LEU A 434 -10.61 26.47 28.43
N ASN A 435 -9.97 25.45 27.90
CA ASN A 435 -9.51 24.24 28.60
C ASN A 435 -8.00 24.15 28.49
N THR A 436 -7.33 23.62 29.50
CA THR A 436 -5.88 23.46 29.49
C THR A 436 -5.49 22.00 29.76
N LEU A 437 -4.65 21.46 28.90
CA LEU A 437 -3.97 20.19 29.12
C LEU A 437 -2.50 20.49 29.46
N ARG A 438 -2.06 20.05 30.62
CA ARG A 438 -0.65 20.06 30.98
C ARG A 438 -0.09 18.65 30.80
N ILE A 439 0.90 18.52 29.92
CA ILE A 439 1.46 17.23 29.51
C ILE A 439 2.92 17.20 29.97
N SER A 440 3.28 16.19 30.73
CA SER A 440 4.66 15.89 31.10
C SER A 440 5.04 14.48 30.72
N ALA A 441 6.32 14.25 30.48
CA ALA A 441 6.82 12.94 30.07
C ALA A 441 8.17 12.63 30.69
N SER A 442 8.40 11.34 30.94
CA SER A 442 9.70 10.78 31.29
C SER A 442 10.26 10.03 30.08
N PHE A 443 11.48 10.37 29.70
CA PHE A 443 12.15 9.77 28.55
C PHE A 443 13.24 8.79 29.02
N SER A 444 13.52 7.75 28.23
CA SER A 444 14.66 6.88 28.49
C SER A 444 15.99 7.64 28.33
N ASP A 445 17.04 7.15 28.99
CA ASP A 445 18.37 7.72 28.87
C ASP A 445 18.83 7.76 27.41
N ASP A 446 19.47 8.87 26.99
CA ASP A 446 19.97 9.10 25.62
C ASP A 446 18.90 8.95 24.49
N ALA A 447 17.61 9.13 24.80
CA ALA A 447 16.56 9.05 23.79
C ALA A 447 16.62 10.23 22.79
N ASP A 448 16.77 9.91 21.51
CA ASP A 448 16.54 10.82 20.38
C ASP A 448 15.08 10.70 19.93
N ILE A 449 14.18 11.12 20.80
CA ILE A 449 12.74 10.98 20.66
C ILE A 449 12.02 12.18 21.25
N ILE A 450 10.99 12.61 20.58
CA ILE A 450 10.08 13.68 21.05
C ILE A 450 8.69 13.10 21.29
N LEU A 451 7.96 13.71 22.20
CA LEU A 451 6.54 13.48 22.36
C LEU A 451 5.79 14.52 21.51
N GLU A 452 5.13 14.10 20.46
CA GLU A 452 4.25 14.95 19.66
C GLU A 452 2.78 14.52 19.80
N GLY A 453 1.88 15.47 19.63
CA GLY A 453 0.46 15.12 19.65
C GLY A 453 -0.44 16.26 19.25
N TYR A 454 -1.73 15.99 19.32
CA TYR A 454 -2.74 17.03 19.12
C TYR A 454 -4.04 16.72 19.91
N VAL A 455 -4.74 17.78 20.23
CA VAL A 455 -6.14 17.72 20.69
C VAL A 455 -7.05 18.09 19.53
N ARG A 456 -8.04 17.24 19.25
CA ARG A 456 -9.03 17.47 18.18
C ARG A 456 -10.28 18.10 18.74
N VAL A 457 -10.66 19.24 18.19
CA VAL A 457 -11.80 20.05 18.69
C VAL A 457 -12.80 20.27 17.56
N LYS A 458 -14.08 20.07 17.84
CA LYS A 458 -15.14 20.46 16.92
C LYS A 458 -15.15 21.98 16.76
N ASP A 459 -15.06 22.42 15.52
CA ASP A 459 -15.19 23.80 15.09
C ASP A 459 -16.61 24.03 14.53
N LYS A 460 -16.74 24.82 13.49
CA LYS A 460 -18.01 25.15 12.83
C LYS A 460 -18.67 23.96 12.15
N VAL A 461 -19.97 24.02 12.03
CA VAL A 461 -20.79 23.14 11.19
C VAL A 461 -21.36 23.92 10.01
N GLU A 462 -21.27 23.37 8.82
CA GLU A 462 -21.93 23.92 7.63
C GLU A 462 -23.04 22.97 7.16
N THR A 463 -24.29 23.51 7.11
CA THR A 463 -25.41 22.76 6.53
C THR A 463 -25.43 22.94 5.02
N ILE A 464 -25.44 21.80 4.30
CA ILE A 464 -25.45 21.74 2.84
C ILE A 464 -26.79 21.20 2.39
N LYS A 465 -27.54 21.99 1.61
CA LYS A 465 -28.81 21.57 1.00
C LYS A 465 -28.58 21.28 -0.47
N VAL A 466 -28.93 20.06 -0.88
CA VAL A 466 -28.91 19.65 -2.30
C VAL A 466 -30.15 20.19 -2.96
N LYS A 467 -29.97 20.88 -4.08
CA LYS A 467 -31.07 21.47 -4.85
C LYS A 467 -31.74 20.42 -5.73
#